data_762184a620a145cb1ce7aa75914462f9
#
_entry.id   762184a620a145cb1ce7aa75914462f9
#
_cell.length_a   1.000
_cell.length_b   1.000
_cell.length_c   1.000
_cell.angle_alpha   90.00
_cell.angle_beta   90.00
_cell.angle_gamma   90.00
#
_symmetry.space_group_name_H-M   'P 1'
#
loop_
_entity.id
_entity.type
_entity.pdbx_description
1 polymer ?
#
loop_
_entity_poly.entity_id
_entity_poly.type
_entity_poly.pdbx_seq_one_letter_code
_entity_poly.pdbx_strand_id
1 'polypeptide(L)'
;MRQLLTSRITVLVLSLSILRLIASPFFGYGVDEAHYVLYAKNLALSYFDHPPLVGWTHSVFSAFIQNEFAARVPAILLGALNSFLIYDLLKEKDKNGAFLAVIALNGSLTIGVLFLTLMPDSLLITMMLLLLYAVKRLEGEKTFLNYLYIGLILGVAGLSKYTAVLLVPALFAYIAYKKRYDIIFNSKTLVSILVSCAVISPVLIWNIQNDFASFAFQASHVSGGDKIDIKTFFTSLGRQAATYNPALFLIAFFGLYKAAKNREFLLPLCIGVAVVLFMFYSQSKQVALPHWISPFFVLFIPIGTLYLYKTAPKTT
;
A
#
# COMPACT_ATOMS: atom_id res chain seq x y z
N MET A 1 20.58 15.52 -12.00
CA MET A 1 21.14 14.42 -11.21
C MET A 1 21.95 14.90 -9.99
N ARG A 2 22.97 15.76 -10.09
CA ARG A 2 23.71 16.29 -8.92
C ARG A 2 22.82 17.00 -7.86
N GLN A 3 21.85 17.83 -8.24
CA GLN A 3 20.93 18.50 -7.31
C GLN A 3 19.95 17.55 -6.58
N LEU A 4 19.64 16.37 -7.15
CA LEU A 4 18.83 15.36 -6.49
C LEU A 4 19.64 14.64 -5.41
N LEU A 5 20.91 14.33 -5.65
CA LEU A 5 21.78 13.60 -4.72
C LEU A 5 22.11 14.41 -3.45
N THR A 6 21.99 15.73 -3.48
CA THR A 6 22.24 16.63 -2.34
C THR A 6 20.94 17.11 -1.65
N SER A 7 19.76 16.66 -2.10
CA SER A 7 18.52 17.07 -1.45
C SER A 7 18.35 16.37 -0.10
N ARG A 8 17.83 17.09 0.92
CA ARG A 8 17.60 16.56 2.27
C ARG A 8 16.78 15.27 2.29
N ILE A 9 15.81 15.16 1.37
CA ILE A 9 14.98 13.95 1.24
C ILE A 9 15.79 12.76 0.73
N THR A 10 16.69 12.96 -0.23
CA THR A 10 17.53 11.89 -0.77
C THR A 10 18.49 11.36 0.31
N VAL A 11 19.11 12.26 1.06
CA VAL A 11 19.98 11.88 2.19
C VAL A 11 19.20 11.08 3.22
N LEU A 12 17.99 11.53 3.60
CA LEU A 12 17.14 10.82 4.57
C LEU A 12 16.79 9.41 4.06
N VAL A 13 16.26 9.31 2.84
CA VAL A 13 15.79 8.02 2.30
C VAL A 13 16.96 7.04 2.11
N LEU A 14 18.09 7.51 1.59
CA LEU A 14 19.29 6.67 1.46
C LEU A 14 19.84 6.22 2.82
N SER A 15 19.91 7.12 3.81
CA SER A 15 20.36 6.76 5.16
C SER A 15 19.45 5.70 5.80
N LEU A 16 18.13 5.85 5.69
CA LEU A 16 17.18 4.86 6.19
C LEU A 16 17.30 3.52 5.45
N SER A 17 17.51 3.55 4.13
CA SER A 17 17.71 2.34 3.33
C SER A 17 19.01 1.62 3.70
N ILE A 18 20.10 2.36 3.86
CA ILE A 18 21.40 1.80 4.29
C ILE A 18 21.29 1.21 5.71
N LEU A 19 20.64 1.90 6.63
CA LEU A 19 20.42 1.37 7.98
C LEU A 19 19.63 0.06 7.96
N ARG A 20 18.57 -0.03 7.13
CA ARG A 20 17.80 -1.26 6.95
C ARG A 20 18.62 -2.37 6.30
N LEU A 21 19.44 -2.06 5.29
CA LEU A 21 20.33 -3.02 4.66
C LEU A 21 21.37 -3.57 5.65
N ILE A 22 21.96 -2.70 6.47
CA ILE A 22 22.91 -3.11 7.52
C ILE A 22 22.20 -3.96 8.58
N ALA A 23 20.99 -3.58 9.00
CA ALA A 23 20.23 -4.29 10.01
C ALA A 23 19.69 -5.66 9.54
N SER A 24 19.42 -5.79 8.24
CA SER A 24 18.71 -6.95 7.67
C SER A 24 19.32 -8.32 7.99
N PRO A 25 20.65 -8.54 8.02
CA PRO A 25 21.22 -9.86 8.33
C PRO A 25 21.26 -10.20 9.83
N PHE A 26 20.97 -9.25 10.73
CA PHE A 26 21.04 -9.46 12.18
C PHE A 26 19.74 -9.99 12.80
N PHE A 27 18.65 -10.04 12.02
CA PHE A 27 17.38 -10.55 12.47
C PHE A 27 16.97 -11.75 11.62
N GLY A 28 16.61 -12.87 12.25
CA GLY A 28 16.00 -14.01 11.56
C GLY A 28 14.67 -13.63 10.90
N TYR A 29 14.16 -14.51 10.06
CA TYR A 29 12.85 -14.31 9.43
C TYR A 29 11.73 -14.19 10.45
N GLY A 30 10.85 -13.20 10.26
CA GLY A 30 9.54 -13.21 10.90
C GLY A 30 8.66 -14.35 10.35
N VAL A 31 7.60 -14.71 11.08
CA VAL A 31 6.71 -15.83 10.70
C VAL A 31 6.16 -15.65 9.29
N ASP A 32 5.55 -14.48 9.02
CA ASP A 32 4.98 -14.17 7.71
C ASP A 32 6.06 -14.07 6.63
N GLU A 33 7.22 -13.47 6.95
CA GLU A 33 8.35 -13.36 6.04
C GLU A 33 8.87 -14.74 5.62
N ALA A 34 9.05 -15.66 6.58
CA ALA A 34 9.48 -17.02 6.31
C ALA A 34 8.49 -17.76 5.41
N HIS A 35 7.18 -17.55 5.64
CA HIS A 35 6.11 -18.10 4.82
C HIS A 35 6.21 -17.64 3.35
N TYR A 36 6.41 -16.34 3.11
CA TYR A 36 6.54 -15.82 1.74
C TYR A 36 7.87 -16.20 1.05
N VAL A 37 8.94 -16.38 1.81
CA VAL A 37 10.20 -16.94 1.28
C VAL A 37 10.02 -18.38 0.81
N LEU A 38 9.14 -19.19 1.47
CA LEU A 38 8.80 -20.53 0.99
C LEU A 38 8.12 -20.51 -0.38
N TYR A 39 7.34 -19.48 -0.71
CA TYR A 39 6.76 -19.33 -2.04
C TYR A 39 7.83 -19.20 -3.13
N ALA A 40 8.95 -18.54 -2.85
CA ALA A 40 10.06 -18.42 -3.79
C ALA A 40 10.71 -19.77 -4.12
N LYS A 41 10.63 -20.74 -3.21
CA LYS A 41 11.14 -22.11 -3.42
C LYS A 41 10.16 -22.99 -4.20
N ASN A 42 8.88 -22.61 -4.22
CA ASN A 42 7.78 -23.37 -4.83
C ASN A 42 6.93 -22.42 -5.69
N LEU A 43 7.49 -21.94 -6.79
CA LEU A 43 6.81 -20.98 -7.66
C LEU A 43 5.53 -21.56 -8.24
N ALA A 44 4.45 -20.82 -8.12
CA ALA A 44 3.13 -21.14 -8.64
C ALA A 44 2.45 -19.90 -9.24
N LEU A 45 1.36 -20.11 -9.96
CA LEU A 45 0.54 -19.03 -10.54
C LEU A 45 -0.25 -18.26 -9.46
N SER A 46 -0.51 -18.88 -8.32
CA SER A 46 -1.03 -18.30 -7.07
C SER A 46 -0.78 -19.27 -5.93
N TYR A 47 -1.16 -18.88 -4.71
CA TYR A 47 -1.06 -19.71 -3.52
C TYR A 47 -2.40 -19.75 -2.78
N PHE A 48 -2.51 -20.65 -1.81
CA PHE A 48 -3.74 -20.86 -1.07
C PHE A 48 -4.27 -19.59 -0.37
N ASP A 49 -3.40 -18.79 0.21
CA ASP A 49 -3.76 -17.63 1.03
C ASP A 49 -3.41 -16.27 0.39
N HIS A 50 -2.51 -16.24 -0.61
CA HIS A 50 -2.08 -14.99 -1.25
C HIS A 50 -1.82 -15.13 -2.76
N PRO A 51 -1.98 -14.03 -3.53
CA PRO A 51 -1.53 -13.94 -4.91
C PRO A 51 -0.01 -14.08 -5.04
N PRO A 52 0.53 -14.36 -6.26
CA PRO A 52 1.89 -14.90 -6.41
C PRO A 52 3.01 -13.86 -6.33
N LEU A 53 2.73 -12.56 -6.46
CA LEU A 53 3.77 -11.54 -6.71
C LEU A 53 4.83 -11.49 -5.61
N VAL A 54 4.47 -11.71 -4.36
CA VAL A 54 5.41 -11.74 -3.24
C VAL A 54 6.42 -12.87 -3.40
N GLY A 55 5.96 -14.08 -3.76
CA GLY A 55 6.82 -15.23 -4.02
C GLY A 55 7.70 -15.03 -5.25
N TRP A 56 7.13 -14.51 -6.34
CA TRP A 56 7.90 -14.19 -7.56
C TRP A 56 8.97 -13.13 -7.30
N THR A 57 8.66 -12.11 -6.50
CA THR A 57 9.65 -11.07 -6.15
C THR A 57 10.77 -11.66 -5.28
N HIS A 58 10.44 -12.45 -4.26
CA HIS A 58 11.44 -13.15 -3.46
C HIS A 58 12.32 -14.05 -4.32
N SER A 59 11.78 -14.80 -5.28
CA SER A 59 12.56 -15.71 -6.13
C SER A 59 13.61 -14.99 -6.97
N VAL A 60 13.27 -13.81 -7.52
CA VAL A 60 14.23 -13.01 -8.32
C VAL A 60 15.42 -12.58 -7.47
N PHE A 61 15.20 -12.13 -6.26
CA PHE A 61 16.27 -11.64 -5.38
C PHE A 61 17.04 -12.78 -4.71
N SER A 62 16.37 -13.88 -4.34
CA SER A 62 17.03 -15.06 -3.76
C SER A 62 17.73 -15.96 -4.78
N ALA A 63 17.55 -15.71 -6.10
CA ALA A 63 18.27 -16.43 -7.14
C ALA A 63 19.80 -16.25 -7.04
N PHE A 64 20.25 -15.13 -6.49
CA PHE A 64 21.68 -14.80 -6.39
C PHE A 64 22.24 -15.08 -4.99
N ILE A 65 21.47 -14.84 -3.94
CA ILE A 65 21.87 -14.99 -2.55
C ILE A 65 20.65 -15.51 -1.75
N GLN A 66 20.82 -16.64 -1.05
CA GLN A 66 19.74 -17.25 -0.27
C GLN A 66 19.92 -16.94 1.22
N ASN A 67 19.64 -15.72 1.62
CA ASN A 67 19.67 -15.30 3.02
C ASN A 67 18.66 -14.16 3.29
N GLU A 68 18.55 -13.76 4.55
CA GLU A 68 17.65 -12.70 5.03
C GLU A 68 17.93 -11.35 4.33
N PHE A 69 19.20 -11.07 4.05
CA PHE A 69 19.58 -9.84 3.34
C PHE A 69 18.91 -9.77 1.97
N ALA A 70 19.09 -10.81 1.14
CA ALA A 70 18.53 -10.83 -0.21
C ALA A 70 17.00 -10.80 -0.19
N ALA A 71 16.37 -11.51 0.75
CA ALA A 71 14.91 -11.52 0.91
C ALA A 71 14.35 -10.12 1.24
N ARG A 72 15.12 -9.24 1.89
CA ARG A 72 14.69 -7.92 2.36
C ARG A 72 14.99 -6.77 1.39
N VAL A 73 15.97 -6.95 0.49
CA VAL A 73 16.34 -5.93 -0.50
C VAL A 73 15.12 -5.36 -1.25
N PRO A 74 14.19 -6.18 -1.80
CA PRO A 74 13.06 -5.63 -2.54
C PRO A 74 12.15 -4.75 -1.67
N ALA A 75 11.90 -5.11 -0.41
CA ALA A 75 11.10 -4.29 0.50
C ALA A 75 11.78 -2.95 0.80
N ILE A 76 13.11 -2.96 0.99
CA ILE A 76 13.88 -1.75 1.24
C ILE A 76 13.84 -0.80 0.04
N LEU A 77 13.94 -1.34 -1.18
CA LEU A 77 13.81 -0.56 -2.42
C LEU A 77 12.40 0.01 -2.59
N LEU A 78 11.35 -0.79 -2.32
CA LEU A 78 9.97 -0.32 -2.34
C LEU A 78 9.72 0.75 -1.25
N GLY A 79 10.27 0.57 -0.06
CA GLY A 79 10.19 1.57 1.02
C GLY A 79 10.85 2.90 0.66
N ALA A 80 12.01 2.85 -0.03
CA ALA A 80 12.65 4.04 -0.56
C ALA A 80 11.79 4.72 -1.64
N LEU A 81 11.27 3.96 -2.60
CA LEU A 81 10.36 4.46 -3.64
C LEU A 81 9.11 5.08 -3.01
N ASN A 82 8.46 4.41 -2.08
CA ASN A 82 7.26 4.90 -1.40
C ASN A 82 7.53 6.20 -0.63
N SER A 83 8.69 6.32 0.00
CA SER A 83 9.12 7.54 0.69
C SER A 83 9.29 8.71 -0.28
N PHE A 84 9.87 8.48 -1.47
CA PHE A 84 9.98 9.50 -2.52
C PHE A 84 8.61 9.87 -3.11
N LEU A 85 7.75 8.90 -3.37
CA LEU A 85 6.40 9.13 -3.89
C LEU A 85 5.57 9.98 -2.91
N ILE A 86 5.61 9.69 -1.62
CA ILE A 86 4.91 10.48 -0.58
C ILE A 86 5.47 11.90 -0.51
N TYR A 87 6.80 12.07 -0.52
CA TYR A 87 7.40 13.40 -0.55
C TYR A 87 6.94 14.20 -1.78
N ASP A 88 6.99 13.59 -2.94
CA ASP A 88 6.62 14.24 -4.21
C ASP A 88 5.14 14.64 -4.25
N LEU A 89 4.24 13.81 -3.72
CA LEU A 89 2.81 14.13 -3.60
C LEU A 89 2.53 15.37 -2.73
N LEU A 90 3.39 15.64 -1.75
CA LEU A 90 3.14 16.67 -0.73
C LEU A 90 4.02 17.91 -0.86
N LYS A 91 5.18 17.83 -1.53
CA LYS A 91 6.20 18.92 -1.60
C LYS A 91 5.69 20.23 -2.16
N GLU A 92 4.75 20.20 -3.12
CA GLU A 92 4.18 21.40 -3.72
C GLU A 92 3.29 22.19 -2.73
N LYS A 93 2.82 21.53 -1.66
CA LYS A 93 2.06 22.18 -0.59
C LYS A 93 2.94 22.80 0.47
N ASP A 94 3.99 22.11 0.86
CA ASP A 94 5.06 22.59 1.76
C ASP A 94 6.22 21.58 1.77
N LYS A 95 7.41 21.99 1.40
CA LYS A 95 8.58 21.09 1.32
C LYS A 95 9.04 20.57 2.68
N ASN A 96 8.99 21.40 3.71
CA ASN A 96 9.39 20.98 5.07
C ASN A 96 8.33 20.09 5.70
N GLY A 97 7.07 20.42 5.54
CA GLY A 97 5.95 19.56 5.96
C GLY A 97 5.98 18.20 5.27
N ALA A 98 6.29 18.15 3.97
CA ALA A 98 6.46 16.91 3.22
C ALA A 98 7.66 16.08 3.71
N PHE A 99 8.77 16.75 4.05
CA PHE A 99 9.94 16.09 4.63
C PHE A 99 9.62 15.45 5.99
N LEU A 100 8.96 16.19 6.87
CA LEU A 100 8.50 15.67 8.17
C LEU A 100 7.48 14.55 8.02
N ALA A 101 6.61 14.61 7.00
CA ALA A 101 5.66 13.56 6.69
C ALA A 101 6.35 12.22 6.34
N VAL A 102 7.47 12.26 5.62
CA VAL A 102 8.29 11.08 5.34
C VAL A 102 8.97 10.57 6.62
N ILE A 103 9.48 11.45 7.47
CA ILE A 103 10.04 11.06 8.78
C ILE A 103 8.98 10.37 9.63
N ALA A 104 7.80 10.97 9.77
CA ALA A 104 6.69 10.42 10.56
C ALA A 104 6.26 9.04 10.04
N LEU A 105 6.13 8.88 8.71
CA LEU A 105 5.77 7.61 8.09
C LEU A 105 6.80 6.52 8.39
N ASN A 106 8.09 6.82 8.20
CA ASN A 106 9.17 5.87 8.45
C ASN A 106 9.42 5.61 9.95
N GLY A 107 8.94 6.48 10.83
CA GLY A 107 8.97 6.33 12.29
C GLY A 107 7.85 5.43 12.85
N SER A 108 6.89 5.01 12.02
CA SER A 108 5.89 4.02 12.42
C SER A 108 6.50 2.62 12.43
N LEU A 109 6.32 1.87 13.52
CA LEU A 109 6.87 0.52 13.65
C LEU A 109 6.32 -0.39 12.54
N THR A 110 5.00 -0.44 12.34
CA THR A 110 4.39 -1.29 11.32
C THR A 110 4.86 -0.94 9.91
N ILE A 111 4.94 0.36 9.56
CA ILE A 111 5.44 0.78 8.25
C ILE A 111 6.94 0.49 8.12
N GLY A 112 7.71 0.67 9.21
CA GLY A 112 9.12 0.31 9.25
C GLY A 112 9.36 -1.17 8.94
N VAL A 113 8.53 -2.07 9.49
CA VAL A 113 8.54 -3.51 9.18
C VAL A 113 8.20 -3.75 7.72
N LEU A 114 7.13 -3.15 7.17
CA LEU A 114 6.76 -3.31 5.77
C LEU A 114 7.78 -2.75 4.78
N PHE A 115 8.64 -1.82 5.22
CA PHE A 115 9.75 -1.27 4.43
C PHE A 115 11.08 -2.02 4.69
N LEU A 116 11.08 -3.01 5.57
CA LEU A 116 12.21 -3.90 5.82
C LEU A 116 11.93 -5.31 5.28
N THR A 117 10.73 -5.86 5.49
CA THR A 117 10.35 -7.22 5.13
C THR A 117 9.39 -7.21 3.95
N LEU A 118 9.66 -8.05 2.94
CA LEU A 118 8.79 -8.12 1.77
C LEU A 118 7.53 -8.93 2.08
N MET A 119 6.42 -8.21 2.11
CA MET A 119 5.07 -8.75 2.32
C MET A 119 4.15 -8.36 1.16
N PRO A 120 3.01 -9.04 0.97
CA PRO A 120 2.00 -8.62 -0.02
C PRO A 120 1.59 -7.15 0.13
N ASP A 121 1.53 -6.65 1.38
CA ASP A 121 1.22 -5.26 1.71
C ASP A 121 2.27 -4.28 1.19
N SER A 122 3.56 -4.64 1.24
CA SER A 122 4.66 -3.78 0.73
C SER A 122 4.48 -3.48 -0.76
N LEU A 123 4.08 -4.50 -1.53
CA LEU A 123 3.80 -4.39 -2.97
C LEU A 123 2.50 -3.60 -3.22
N LEU A 124 1.42 -3.92 -2.48
CA LEU A 124 0.13 -3.23 -2.62
C LEU A 124 0.25 -1.73 -2.34
N ILE A 125 0.97 -1.33 -1.28
CA ILE A 125 1.22 0.08 -0.94
C ILE A 125 1.86 0.81 -2.12
N THR A 126 2.87 0.21 -2.73
CA THR A 126 3.56 0.81 -3.88
C THR A 126 2.61 0.98 -5.07
N MET A 127 1.82 -0.04 -5.39
CA MET A 127 0.84 0.04 -6.48
C MET A 127 -0.25 1.08 -6.18
N MET A 128 -0.73 1.16 -4.94
CA MET A 128 -1.68 2.19 -4.51
C MET A 128 -1.12 3.61 -4.69
N LEU A 129 0.12 3.86 -4.28
CA LEU A 129 0.75 5.17 -4.47
C LEU A 129 0.94 5.49 -5.96
N LEU A 130 1.39 4.53 -6.77
CA LEU A 130 1.51 4.71 -8.22
C LEU A 130 0.15 4.96 -8.88
N LEU A 131 -0.94 4.37 -8.36
CA LEU A 131 -2.28 4.63 -8.85
C LEU A 131 -2.68 6.11 -8.69
N LEU A 132 -2.29 6.76 -7.58
CA LEU A 132 -2.55 8.20 -7.38
C LEU A 132 -1.93 9.03 -8.51
N TYR A 133 -0.70 8.72 -8.89
CA TYR A 133 -0.02 9.40 -10.02
C TYR A 133 -0.67 9.08 -11.37
N ALA A 134 -0.99 7.82 -11.60
CA ALA A 134 -1.58 7.38 -12.86
C ALA A 134 -2.95 8.03 -13.08
N VAL A 135 -3.78 8.14 -12.04
CA VAL A 135 -5.09 8.80 -12.12
C VAL A 135 -4.94 10.31 -12.38
N LYS A 136 -4.02 10.99 -11.66
CA LYS A 136 -3.73 12.40 -11.91
C LYS A 136 -3.29 12.66 -13.35
N ARG A 137 -2.47 11.78 -13.90
CA ARG A 137 -2.00 11.84 -15.28
C ARG A 137 -3.14 11.60 -16.28
N LEU A 138 -4.00 10.61 -16.00
CA LEU A 138 -5.17 10.30 -16.81
C LEU A 138 -6.20 11.43 -16.84
N GLU A 139 -6.38 12.16 -15.73
CA GLU A 139 -7.23 13.36 -15.68
C GLU A 139 -6.73 14.49 -16.58
N GLY A 140 -5.42 14.65 -16.71
CA GLY A 140 -4.81 15.63 -17.62
C GLY A 140 -4.93 15.21 -19.08
N GLU A 141 -4.59 13.96 -19.38
CA GLU A 141 -4.55 13.46 -20.76
C GLU A 141 -5.11 12.03 -20.84
N LYS A 142 -6.18 11.83 -21.59
CA LYS A 142 -6.81 10.52 -21.83
C LYS A 142 -6.15 9.77 -23.00
N THR A 143 -4.82 9.57 -22.91
CA THR A 143 -4.05 8.82 -23.91
C THR A 143 -4.18 7.32 -23.69
N PHE A 144 -3.94 6.53 -24.75
CA PHE A 144 -3.86 5.08 -24.66
C PHE A 144 -2.87 4.61 -23.58
N LEU A 145 -1.71 5.25 -23.50
CA LEU A 145 -0.66 4.92 -22.54
C LEU A 145 -1.09 5.13 -21.08
N ASN A 146 -1.87 6.18 -20.80
CA ASN A 146 -2.35 6.44 -19.44
C ASN A 146 -3.39 5.39 -19.01
N TYR A 147 -4.26 4.91 -19.92
CA TYR A 147 -5.15 3.79 -19.63
C TYR A 147 -4.39 2.48 -19.47
N LEU A 148 -3.36 2.24 -20.28
CA LEU A 148 -2.46 1.09 -20.14
C LEU A 148 -1.82 1.06 -18.74
N TYR A 149 -1.30 2.19 -18.26
CA TYR A 149 -0.71 2.30 -16.91
C TYR A 149 -1.73 2.00 -15.81
N ILE A 150 -2.97 2.51 -15.91
CA ILE A 150 -4.02 2.16 -14.94
C ILE A 150 -4.25 0.64 -14.91
N GLY A 151 -4.36 0.02 -16.09
CA GLY A 151 -4.55 -1.43 -16.22
C GLY A 151 -3.40 -2.23 -15.61
N LEU A 152 -2.17 -1.86 -15.93
CA LEU A 152 -0.97 -2.52 -15.37
C LEU A 152 -0.91 -2.39 -13.85
N ILE A 153 -1.12 -1.20 -13.31
CA ILE A 153 -1.06 -0.94 -11.86
C ILE A 153 -2.14 -1.74 -11.13
N LEU A 154 -3.38 -1.73 -11.61
CA LEU A 154 -4.47 -2.49 -10.98
C LEU A 154 -4.25 -4.00 -11.08
N GLY A 155 -3.76 -4.49 -12.23
CA GLY A 155 -3.43 -5.90 -12.41
C GLY A 155 -2.29 -6.35 -11.48
N VAL A 156 -1.20 -5.59 -11.40
CA VAL A 156 -0.08 -5.88 -10.49
C VAL A 156 -0.49 -5.74 -9.01
N ALA A 157 -1.35 -4.78 -8.67
CA ALA A 157 -1.95 -4.70 -7.34
C ALA A 157 -2.73 -5.98 -7.00
N GLY A 158 -3.53 -6.49 -7.95
CA GLY A 158 -4.26 -7.76 -7.80
C GLY A 158 -3.33 -8.97 -7.65
N LEU A 159 -2.18 -8.99 -8.31
CA LEU A 159 -1.14 -10.01 -8.10
C LEU A 159 -0.44 -9.88 -6.74
N SER A 160 -0.52 -8.73 -6.07
CA SER A 160 0.12 -8.50 -4.77
C SER A 160 -0.74 -8.97 -3.61
N LYS A 161 -2.01 -8.59 -3.57
CA LYS A 161 -2.92 -8.89 -2.46
C LYS A 161 -4.40 -8.84 -2.90
N TYR A 162 -5.23 -9.73 -2.38
CA TYR A 162 -6.67 -9.77 -2.73
C TYR A 162 -7.40 -8.47 -2.34
N THR A 163 -6.98 -7.78 -1.27
CA THR A 163 -7.58 -6.50 -0.87
C THR A 163 -7.30 -5.37 -1.87
N ALA A 164 -6.46 -5.55 -2.88
CA ALA A 164 -6.30 -4.64 -4.01
C ALA A 164 -7.63 -4.37 -4.75
N VAL A 165 -8.59 -5.29 -4.67
CA VAL A 165 -9.95 -5.10 -5.22
C VAL A 165 -10.60 -3.82 -4.71
N LEU A 166 -10.27 -3.36 -3.50
CA LEU A 166 -10.81 -2.13 -2.92
C LEU A 166 -10.38 -0.86 -3.67
N LEU A 167 -9.30 -0.91 -4.45
CA LEU A 167 -8.87 0.22 -5.28
C LEU A 167 -9.88 0.50 -6.41
N VAL A 168 -10.58 -0.52 -6.89
CA VAL A 168 -11.55 -0.37 -7.98
C VAL A 168 -12.77 0.44 -7.56
N PRO A 169 -13.57 0.06 -6.52
CA PRO A 169 -14.68 0.88 -6.07
C PRO A 169 -14.25 2.26 -5.58
N ALA A 170 -13.06 2.40 -4.97
CA ALA A 170 -12.51 3.70 -4.60
C ALA A 170 -12.28 4.60 -5.82
N LEU A 171 -11.74 4.07 -6.91
CA LEU A 171 -11.56 4.79 -8.17
C LEU A 171 -12.91 5.18 -8.78
N PHE A 172 -13.90 4.28 -8.80
CA PHE A 172 -15.24 4.57 -9.26
C PHE A 172 -15.90 5.68 -8.43
N ALA A 173 -15.82 5.62 -7.10
CA ALA A 173 -16.34 6.66 -6.20
C ALA A 173 -15.68 8.03 -6.47
N TYR A 174 -14.36 8.05 -6.68
CA TYR A 174 -13.61 9.25 -7.05
C TYR A 174 -14.10 9.86 -8.37
N ILE A 175 -14.21 9.03 -9.43
CA ILE A 175 -14.65 9.47 -10.76
C ILE A 175 -16.10 9.97 -10.71
N ALA A 176 -16.99 9.27 -10.00
CA ALA A 176 -18.39 9.66 -9.83
C ALA A 176 -18.52 10.99 -9.08
N TYR A 177 -17.78 11.18 -7.98
CA TYR A 177 -17.80 12.43 -7.23
C TYR A 177 -17.31 13.62 -8.08
N LYS A 178 -16.25 13.43 -8.86
CA LYS A 178 -15.71 14.46 -9.79
C LYS A 178 -16.55 14.62 -11.07
N LYS A 179 -17.56 13.78 -11.26
CA LYS A 179 -18.38 13.73 -12.49
C LYS A 179 -17.55 13.54 -13.78
N ARG A 180 -16.40 12.86 -13.66
CA ARG A 180 -15.49 12.58 -14.77
C ARG A 180 -15.86 11.28 -15.49
N TYR A 181 -17.13 11.13 -15.80
CA TYR A 181 -17.66 9.96 -16.54
C TYR A 181 -17.03 9.79 -17.93
N ASP A 182 -16.46 10.86 -18.48
CA ASP A 182 -15.65 10.88 -19.70
C ASP A 182 -14.39 9.98 -19.61
N ILE A 183 -13.96 9.62 -18.40
CA ILE A 183 -12.91 8.64 -18.18
C ILE A 183 -13.45 7.20 -18.33
N ILE A 184 -14.61 6.90 -17.73
CA ILE A 184 -15.16 5.55 -17.74
C ILE A 184 -15.77 5.22 -19.12
N PHE A 185 -16.56 6.14 -19.68
CA PHE A 185 -17.21 5.97 -20.98
C PHE A 185 -16.29 6.30 -22.17
N ASN A 186 -14.99 6.04 -22.02
CA ASN A 186 -13.99 6.14 -23.07
C ASN A 186 -13.65 4.73 -23.58
N SER A 187 -13.58 4.55 -24.90
CA SER A 187 -13.23 3.25 -25.48
C SER A 187 -11.91 2.69 -24.98
N LYS A 188 -10.96 3.57 -24.61
CA LYS A 188 -9.67 3.17 -24.04
C LYS A 188 -9.77 2.59 -22.61
N THR A 189 -10.91 2.74 -21.93
CA THR A 189 -11.14 2.07 -20.63
C THR A 189 -11.10 0.55 -20.79
N LEU A 190 -11.52 0.04 -21.95
CA LEU A 190 -11.39 -1.38 -22.27
C LEU A 190 -9.92 -1.85 -22.23
N VAL A 191 -8.97 -0.99 -22.62
CA VAL A 191 -7.53 -1.28 -22.50
C VAL A 191 -7.15 -1.52 -21.04
N SER A 192 -7.57 -0.64 -20.12
CA SER A 192 -7.30 -0.83 -18.70
C SER A 192 -7.88 -2.14 -18.16
N ILE A 193 -9.11 -2.46 -18.55
CA ILE A 193 -9.80 -3.69 -18.13
C ILE A 193 -9.07 -4.92 -18.67
N LEU A 194 -8.82 -4.98 -19.98
CA LEU A 194 -8.18 -6.13 -20.63
C LEU A 194 -6.76 -6.36 -20.08
N VAL A 195 -5.99 -5.29 -19.90
CA VAL A 195 -4.65 -5.38 -19.34
C VAL A 195 -4.68 -5.82 -17.88
N SER A 196 -5.58 -5.28 -17.04
CA SER A 196 -5.74 -5.75 -15.65
C SER A 196 -6.09 -7.24 -15.61
N CYS A 197 -7.05 -7.67 -16.43
CA CYS A 197 -7.46 -9.08 -16.53
C CYS A 197 -6.31 -9.98 -17.01
N ALA A 198 -5.55 -9.53 -18.03
CA ALA A 198 -4.40 -10.28 -18.53
C ALA A 198 -3.31 -10.43 -17.46
N VAL A 199 -3.01 -9.35 -16.71
CA VAL A 199 -1.98 -9.37 -15.66
C VAL A 199 -2.40 -10.23 -14.48
N ILE A 200 -3.67 -10.19 -14.05
CA ILE A 200 -4.17 -11.00 -12.91
C ILE A 200 -4.53 -12.44 -13.31
N SER A 201 -4.50 -12.77 -14.59
CA SER A 201 -4.92 -14.10 -15.09
C SER A 201 -4.23 -15.29 -14.40
N PRO A 202 -2.95 -15.24 -13.96
CA PRO A 202 -2.34 -16.35 -13.21
C PRO A 202 -3.14 -16.73 -11.97
N VAL A 203 -3.65 -15.75 -11.21
CA VAL A 203 -4.47 -15.97 -10.01
C VAL A 203 -5.79 -16.65 -10.38
N LEU A 204 -6.43 -16.20 -11.47
CA LEU A 204 -7.70 -16.80 -11.93
C LEU A 204 -7.50 -18.23 -12.41
N ILE A 205 -6.46 -18.48 -13.21
CA ILE A 205 -6.12 -19.82 -13.72
C ILE A 205 -5.84 -20.77 -12.55
N TRP A 206 -5.03 -20.34 -11.58
CA TRP A 206 -4.73 -21.16 -10.41
C TRP A 206 -6.00 -21.51 -9.61
N ASN A 207 -6.87 -20.53 -9.37
CA ASN A 207 -8.11 -20.76 -8.63
C ASN A 207 -9.05 -21.73 -9.36
N ILE A 208 -9.18 -21.62 -10.70
CA ILE A 208 -9.97 -22.59 -11.49
C ILE A 208 -9.37 -24.00 -11.39
N GLN A 209 -8.06 -24.14 -11.38
CA GLN A 209 -7.36 -25.42 -11.27
C GLN A 209 -7.40 -26.02 -9.86
N ASN A 210 -7.70 -25.22 -8.83
CA ASN A 210 -7.70 -25.60 -7.42
C ASN A 210 -9.05 -25.33 -6.74
N ASP A 211 -10.16 -25.53 -7.45
CA ASP A 211 -11.54 -25.46 -6.92
C ASP A 211 -11.84 -24.17 -6.15
N PHE A 212 -11.26 -23.05 -6.62
CA PHE A 212 -11.39 -21.72 -5.99
C PHE A 212 -10.91 -21.65 -4.54
N ALA A 213 -9.96 -22.51 -4.15
CA ALA A 213 -9.49 -22.68 -2.78
C ALA A 213 -9.05 -21.36 -2.12
N SER A 214 -8.31 -20.48 -2.84
CA SER A 214 -7.87 -19.22 -2.23
C SER A 214 -9.01 -18.21 -2.08
N PHE A 215 -9.98 -18.18 -2.99
CA PHE A 215 -11.16 -17.32 -2.82
C PHE A 215 -12.05 -17.78 -1.67
N ALA A 216 -12.25 -19.09 -1.51
CA ALA A 216 -12.96 -19.67 -0.38
C ALA A 216 -12.25 -19.37 0.95
N PHE A 217 -10.92 -19.53 0.99
CA PHE A 217 -10.12 -19.18 2.16
C PHE A 217 -10.25 -17.69 2.51
N GLN A 218 -10.10 -16.79 1.54
CA GLN A 218 -10.22 -15.36 1.80
C GLN A 218 -11.63 -14.97 2.25
N ALA A 219 -12.67 -15.56 1.64
CA ALA A 219 -14.05 -15.31 2.06
C ALA A 219 -14.28 -15.72 3.51
N SER A 220 -13.83 -16.93 3.91
CA SER A 220 -13.93 -17.41 5.29
C SER A 220 -13.07 -16.57 6.24
N HIS A 221 -11.87 -16.17 5.81
CA HIS A 221 -10.94 -15.38 6.60
C HIS A 221 -11.45 -13.94 6.85
N VAL A 222 -12.13 -13.34 5.88
CA VAL A 222 -12.75 -12.01 6.03
C VAL A 222 -14.04 -12.07 6.82
N SER A 223 -14.86 -13.12 6.60
CA SER A 223 -16.15 -13.28 7.30
C SER A 223 -15.96 -13.64 8.78
N GLY A 224 -14.82 -14.23 9.18
CA GLY A 224 -14.48 -14.51 10.58
C GLY A 224 -15.59 -15.29 11.30
N GLY A 225 -15.90 -14.91 12.54
CA GLY A 225 -17.01 -15.47 13.32
C GLY A 225 -18.39 -15.01 12.82
N ASP A 226 -19.45 -15.69 13.22
CA ASP A 226 -20.82 -15.41 12.77
C ASP A 226 -21.38 -14.07 13.27
N LYS A 227 -20.81 -13.51 14.32
CA LYS A 227 -21.34 -12.28 14.97
C LYS A 227 -20.29 -11.17 15.00
N ILE A 228 -20.79 -9.94 14.89
CA ILE A 228 -20.00 -8.75 15.18
C ILE A 228 -19.70 -8.72 16.69
N ASP A 229 -18.43 -8.61 17.04
CA ASP A 229 -17.97 -8.48 18.42
C ASP A 229 -17.22 -7.16 18.62
N ILE A 230 -17.83 -6.28 19.41
CA ILE A 230 -17.30 -4.96 19.74
C ILE A 230 -15.94 -5.06 20.47
N LYS A 231 -15.78 -6.06 21.34
CA LYS A 231 -14.52 -6.29 22.06
C LYS A 231 -13.39 -6.60 21.10
N THR A 232 -13.62 -7.47 20.13
CA THR A 232 -12.67 -7.83 19.06
C THR A 232 -12.28 -6.62 18.23
N PHE A 233 -13.25 -5.78 17.88
CA PHE A 233 -12.98 -4.52 17.17
C PHE A 233 -12.07 -3.57 17.98
N PHE A 234 -12.38 -3.28 19.24
CA PHE A 234 -11.54 -2.40 20.08
C PHE A 234 -10.17 -3.02 20.38
N THR A 235 -10.07 -4.34 20.49
CA THR A 235 -8.77 -5.03 20.62
C THR A 235 -7.91 -4.82 19.37
N SER A 236 -8.47 -4.95 18.18
CA SER A 236 -7.78 -4.67 16.90
C SER A 236 -7.34 -3.21 16.81
N LEU A 237 -8.22 -2.28 17.20
CA LEU A 237 -7.91 -0.85 17.20
C LEU A 237 -6.79 -0.50 18.18
N GLY A 238 -6.80 -1.08 19.38
CA GLY A 238 -5.74 -0.91 20.39
C GLY A 238 -4.39 -1.47 19.90
N ARG A 239 -4.38 -2.63 19.24
CA ARG A 239 -3.17 -3.19 18.61
C ARG A 239 -2.62 -2.26 17.52
N GLN A 240 -3.48 -1.71 16.68
CA GLN A 240 -3.06 -0.74 15.65
C GLN A 240 -2.47 0.52 16.29
N ALA A 241 -3.13 1.11 17.30
CA ALA A 241 -2.61 2.27 18.00
C ALA A 241 -1.22 2.00 18.59
N ALA A 242 -1.00 0.83 19.19
CA ALA A 242 0.28 0.45 19.77
C ALA A 242 1.36 0.25 18.69
N THR A 243 1.05 -0.46 17.60
CA THR A 243 2.05 -0.85 16.59
C THR A 243 2.37 0.24 15.57
N TYR A 244 1.43 1.17 15.30
CA TYR A 244 1.70 2.35 14.45
C TYR A 244 2.32 3.51 15.21
N ASN A 245 2.46 3.43 16.52
CA ASN A 245 2.70 4.51 17.48
C ASN A 245 1.43 5.31 17.78
N PRO A 246 1.00 5.47 19.04
CA PRO A 246 -0.25 6.15 19.41
C PRO A 246 -0.38 7.58 18.85
N ALA A 247 0.71 8.34 18.80
CA ALA A 247 0.69 9.69 18.23
C ALA A 247 0.45 9.66 16.71
N LEU A 248 1.12 8.77 15.98
CA LEU A 248 0.95 8.61 14.53
C LEU A 248 -0.44 8.05 14.18
N PHE A 249 -0.99 7.20 15.03
CA PHE A 249 -2.36 6.72 14.94
C PHE A 249 -3.35 7.89 14.96
N LEU A 250 -3.24 8.79 15.94
CA LEU A 250 -4.09 9.99 16.02
C LEU A 250 -3.84 10.95 14.85
N ILE A 251 -2.58 11.13 14.45
CA ILE A 251 -2.22 11.95 13.29
C ILE A 251 -2.85 11.42 12.00
N ALA A 252 -2.98 10.10 11.84
CA ALA A 252 -3.65 9.53 10.66
C ALA A 252 -5.15 9.90 10.62
N PHE A 253 -5.87 9.84 11.73
CA PHE A 253 -7.27 10.26 11.78
C PHE A 253 -7.43 11.77 11.56
N PHE A 254 -6.51 12.58 12.09
CA PHE A 254 -6.45 13.99 11.74
C PHE A 254 -6.18 14.21 10.25
N GLY A 255 -5.31 13.40 9.65
CA GLY A 255 -5.05 13.38 8.21
C GLY A 255 -6.28 13.04 7.39
N LEU A 256 -7.06 12.04 7.81
CA LEU A 256 -8.35 11.70 7.20
C LEU A 256 -9.32 12.87 7.26
N TYR A 257 -9.46 13.51 8.42
CA TYR A 257 -10.30 14.72 8.58
C TYR A 257 -9.85 15.84 7.63
N LYS A 258 -8.55 16.11 7.51
CA LYS A 258 -8.02 17.14 6.59
C LYS A 258 -8.22 16.77 5.13
N ALA A 259 -8.08 15.49 4.77
CA ALA A 259 -8.38 15.00 3.43
C ALA A 259 -9.86 15.18 3.07
N ALA A 260 -10.78 14.92 3.99
CA ALA A 260 -12.21 15.15 3.80
C ALA A 260 -12.58 16.63 3.58
N LYS A 261 -11.76 17.56 4.05
CA LYS A 261 -11.94 19.01 3.87
C LYS A 261 -11.21 19.57 2.63
N ASN A 262 -10.40 18.77 1.94
CA ASN A 262 -9.62 19.23 0.80
C ASN A 262 -9.78 18.30 -0.41
N ARG A 263 -10.40 18.80 -1.49
CA ARG A 263 -10.69 18.04 -2.71
C ARG A 263 -9.45 17.49 -3.42
N GLU A 264 -8.29 18.05 -3.17
CA GLU A 264 -7.04 17.54 -3.76
C GLU A 264 -6.65 16.15 -3.21
N PHE A 265 -7.13 15.82 -1.99
CA PHE A 265 -6.94 14.49 -1.40
C PHE A 265 -8.15 13.57 -1.58
N LEU A 266 -9.03 13.87 -2.54
CA LEU A 266 -10.25 13.11 -2.74
C LEU A 266 -9.98 11.63 -3.10
N LEU A 267 -9.00 11.33 -3.97
CA LEU A 267 -8.66 9.95 -4.31
C LEU A 267 -8.05 9.19 -3.10
N PRO A 268 -7.05 9.74 -2.38
CA PRO A 268 -6.65 9.19 -1.08
C PRO A 268 -7.82 8.97 -0.11
N LEU A 269 -8.77 9.91 -0.05
CA LEU A 269 -9.97 9.78 0.79
C LEU A 269 -10.84 8.60 0.37
N CYS A 270 -11.14 8.46 -0.92
CA CYS A 270 -11.94 7.35 -1.43
C CYS A 270 -11.28 5.99 -1.13
N ILE A 271 -9.97 5.89 -1.34
CA ILE A 271 -9.20 4.66 -1.02
C ILE A 271 -9.23 4.39 0.48
N GLY A 272 -8.95 5.40 1.31
CA GLY A 272 -8.94 5.25 2.75
C GLY A 272 -10.30 4.86 3.33
N VAL A 273 -11.39 5.44 2.81
CA VAL A 273 -12.75 5.07 3.21
C VAL A 273 -13.07 3.62 2.82
N ALA A 274 -12.75 3.20 1.60
CA ALA A 274 -12.95 1.81 1.17
C ALA A 274 -12.18 0.82 2.07
N VAL A 275 -10.92 1.12 2.40
CA VAL A 275 -10.10 0.31 3.32
C VAL A 275 -10.69 0.28 4.72
N VAL A 276 -11.09 1.43 5.27
CA VAL A 276 -11.66 1.51 6.64
C VAL A 276 -12.98 0.76 6.74
N LEU A 277 -13.88 0.91 5.75
CA LEU A 277 -15.16 0.18 5.75
C LEU A 277 -14.95 -1.34 5.70
N PHE A 278 -14.06 -1.80 4.83
CA PHE A 278 -13.70 -3.21 4.74
C PHE A 278 -13.08 -3.73 6.05
N MET A 279 -12.13 -2.97 6.61
CA MET A 279 -11.46 -3.34 7.86
C MET A 279 -12.40 -3.28 9.06
N PHE A 280 -13.33 -2.32 9.11
CA PHE A 280 -14.36 -2.27 10.14
C PHE A 280 -15.16 -3.58 10.17
N TYR A 281 -15.60 -4.04 9.00
CA TYR A 281 -16.32 -5.31 8.88
C TYR A 281 -15.44 -6.49 9.32
N SER A 282 -14.24 -6.64 8.79
CA SER A 282 -13.35 -7.76 9.10
C SER A 282 -12.91 -7.76 10.57
N GLN A 283 -12.51 -6.61 11.11
CA GLN A 283 -12.01 -6.47 12.48
C GLN A 283 -13.09 -6.59 13.56
N SER A 284 -14.36 -6.40 13.19
CA SER A 284 -15.48 -6.65 14.11
C SER A 284 -15.78 -8.14 14.29
N LYS A 285 -15.21 -8.99 13.45
CA LYS A 285 -15.43 -10.45 13.49
C LYS A 285 -14.22 -11.23 13.98
N GLN A 286 -13.02 -10.74 13.73
CA GLN A 286 -11.78 -11.33 14.16
C GLN A 286 -10.71 -10.28 14.44
N VAL A 287 -9.73 -10.64 15.29
CA VAL A 287 -8.60 -9.75 15.56
C VAL A 287 -7.67 -9.72 14.35
N ALA A 288 -7.69 -8.62 13.62
CA ALA A 288 -6.86 -8.45 12.43
C ALA A 288 -5.38 -8.15 12.77
N LEU A 289 -4.49 -8.59 11.88
CA LEU A 289 -3.09 -8.21 11.95
C LEU A 289 -2.91 -6.71 11.63
N PRO A 290 -2.03 -6.00 12.34
CA PRO A 290 -1.90 -4.55 12.22
C PRO A 290 -1.61 -4.07 10.79
N HIS A 291 -0.83 -4.82 10.01
CA HIS A 291 -0.43 -4.42 8.66
C HIS A 291 -1.58 -4.44 7.63
N TRP A 292 -2.71 -5.12 7.92
CA TRP A 292 -3.82 -5.21 6.95
C TRP A 292 -4.45 -3.85 6.60
N ILE A 293 -4.41 -2.90 7.53
CA ILE A 293 -4.91 -1.53 7.33
C ILE A 293 -3.81 -0.55 6.88
N SER A 294 -2.61 -1.02 6.58
CA SER A 294 -1.47 -0.18 6.22
C SER A 294 -1.73 0.82 5.08
N PRO A 295 -2.54 0.53 4.04
CA PRO A 295 -2.89 1.52 3.03
C PRO A 295 -3.51 2.80 3.62
N PHE A 296 -4.35 2.68 4.65
CA PHE A 296 -4.92 3.83 5.36
C PHE A 296 -3.82 4.67 6.03
N PHE A 297 -2.93 4.05 6.80
CA PHE A 297 -1.90 4.77 7.53
C PHE A 297 -0.86 5.41 6.60
N VAL A 298 -0.50 4.75 5.51
CA VAL A 298 0.43 5.29 4.49
C VAL A 298 -0.14 6.55 3.82
N LEU A 299 -1.44 6.63 3.65
CA LEU A 299 -2.08 7.82 3.08
C LEU A 299 -2.22 8.95 4.11
N PHE A 300 -2.64 8.64 5.33
CA PHE A 300 -3.12 9.68 6.24
C PHE A 300 -2.11 10.13 7.30
N ILE A 301 -1.11 9.35 7.69
CA ILE A 301 0.01 9.85 8.51
C ILE A 301 0.70 11.02 7.80
N PRO A 302 1.09 10.91 6.51
CA PRO A 302 1.75 12.01 5.81
C PRO A 302 0.87 13.26 5.66
N ILE A 303 -0.42 13.09 5.33
CA ILE A 303 -1.35 14.21 5.20
C ILE A 303 -1.53 14.91 6.56
N GLY A 304 -1.74 14.14 7.63
CA GLY A 304 -1.90 14.69 8.99
C GLY A 304 -0.66 15.45 9.44
N THR A 305 0.52 14.88 9.25
CA THR A 305 1.80 15.52 9.60
C THR A 305 2.01 16.82 8.84
N LEU A 306 1.74 16.84 7.53
CA LEU A 306 1.81 18.06 6.71
C LEU A 306 0.93 19.18 7.29
N TYR A 307 -0.32 18.86 7.65
CA TYR A 307 -1.23 19.88 8.18
C TYR A 307 -0.89 20.30 9.60
N LEU A 308 -0.40 19.42 10.47
CA LEU A 308 0.11 19.81 11.79
C LEU A 308 1.28 20.78 11.65
N TYR A 309 2.24 20.49 10.76
CA TYR A 309 3.35 21.40 10.49
C TYR A 309 2.89 22.77 10.00
N LYS A 310 1.89 22.83 9.09
CA LYS A 310 1.37 24.09 8.56
C LYS A 310 0.61 24.92 9.58
N THR A 311 0.01 24.30 10.59
CA THR A 311 -0.75 24.96 11.65
C THR A 311 0.06 25.25 12.89
N ALA A 312 1.27 24.68 13.03
CA ALA A 312 2.17 24.96 14.14
C ALA A 312 2.61 26.44 14.12
N PRO A 313 2.65 27.10 15.29
CA PRO A 313 3.17 28.46 15.39
C PRO A 313 4.62 28.44 14.89
N LYS A 314 4.92 29.27 13.90
CA LYS A 314 6.28 29.48 13.42
C LYS A 314 6.97 30.38 14.45
N THR A 315 7.82 29.80 15.30
CA THR A 315 8.73 30.62 16.12
C THR A 315 9.61 31.41 15.15
N THR A 316 9.40 32.72 15.14
CA THR A 316 10.25 33.70 14.45
C THR A 316 11.65 33.70 15.06
#